data_2698e1e27f28bccc87a4128e8dcda49f
#
_entry.id   2698e1e27f28bccc87a4128e8dcda49f
#
_cell.length_a   1.000
_cell.length_b   1.000
_cell.length_c   1.000
_cell.angle_alpha   90.00
_cell.angle_beta   90.00
_cell.angle_gamma   90.00
#
_symmetry.space_group_name_H-M   'P 1'
#
loop_
_entity.id
_entity.type
_entity.pdbx_description
1 polymer ?
#
loop_
_entity_poly.entity_id
_entity_poly.type
_entity_poly.pdbx_seq_one_letter_code
_entity_poly.pdbx_strand_id
1 'polypeptide(L)'
;MKNRYTFSPLAKKIFKDIDEHHGRAFLVGGIVRDMLIYNRVDYHDVDVEVYGLSVDELEELLANYGNVNSIGKSFGILKLDVLPNFDFALPRTEIKTGESHQDFDVTVNQNLDLKVAASRRDLTINALMYEIKTGKIYDFFHGQEDIEKRTLRMVSETTFIEDPLRVLRTAQFASRLDFCIETATKLMCKKMVQNKSLDKLSKERVFQEYSKLLLSQQPSIGLTFLKEIKALWPCLDVLSKTMQRLDYHPEGDVWRHTLLVTDLAALCCHKTSNPLGFMWSALLHDIGKATVTTKDGHAPGHNEAGVKIFNQEVKAFIPDKQLQKYIK
;
A
#
# COMPACT_ATOMS: atom_id res chain seq x y z
N MET A 1 -14.13 -24.02 -13.68
CA MET A 1 -14.59 -22.66 -13.33
C MET A 1 -14.66 -21.85 -14.60
N LYS A 2 -15.84 -21.23 -14.93
CA LYS A 2 -15.93 -20.35 -16.11
C LYS A 2 -14.97 -19.17 -15.91
N ASN A 3 -14.23 -18.80 -16.98
CA ASN A 3 -13.31 -17.65 -16.99
C ASN A 3 -13.99 -16.40 -16.38
N ARG A 4 -13.59 -16.04 -15.17
CA ARG A 4 -14.14 -14.89 -14.43
C ARG A 4 -13.62 -13.54 -14.96
N TYR A 5 -12.66 -13.57 -15.90
CA TYR A 5 -12.01 -12.40 -16.48
C TYR A 5 -12.51 -12.12 -17.89
N THR A 6 -12.92 -10.89 -18.11
CA THR A 6 -13.28 -10.41 -19.45
C THR A 6 -12.28 -9.35 -19.88
N PHE A 7 -11.10 -9.79 -20.32
CA PHE A 7 -10.12 -8.87 -20.92
C PHE A 7 -10.65 -8.23 -22.21
N SER A 8 -10.14 -7.04 -22.53
CA SER A 8 -10.38 -6.42 -23.81
C SER A 8 -9.93 -7.34 -24.96
N PRO A 9 -10.50 -7.22 -26.16
CA PRO A 9 -10.04 -8.01 -27.32
C PRO A 9 -8.54 -7.87 -27.57
N LEU A 10 -7.99 -6.66 -27.38
CA LEU A 10 -6.56 -6.40 -27.54
C LEU A 10 -5.72 -7.15 -26.51
N ALA A 11 -6.08 -7.07 -25.22
CA ALA A 11 -5.36 -7.80 -24.18
C ALA A 11 -5.39 -9.32 -24.40
N LYS A 12 -6.55 -9.86 -24.84
CA LYS A 12 -6.67 -11.29 -25.19
C LYS A 12 -5.73 -11.67 -26.33
N LYS A 13 -5.61 -10.82 -27.34
CA LYS A 13 -4.71 -11.06 -28.48
C LYS A 13 -3.26 -11.06 -28.03
N ILE A 14 -2.84 -10.10 -27.23
CA ILE A 14 -1.48 -10.04 -26.66
C ILE A 14 -1.17 -11.31 -25.84
N PHE A 15 -2.07 -11.73 -24.95
CA PHE A 15 -1.86 -12.94 -24.14
C PHE A 15 -1.79 -14.21 -24.99
N LYS A 16 -2.54 -14.27 -26.09
CA LYS A 16 -2.47 -15.37 -27.05
C LYS A 16 -1.12 -15.39 -27.77
N ASP A 17 -0.63 -14.23 -28.20
CA ASP A 17 0.66 -14.13 -28.87
C ASP A 17 1.82 -14.47 -27.91
N ILE A 18 1.75 -14.05 -26.63
CA ILE A 18 2.72 -14.48 -25.61
C ILE A 18 2.77 -16.02 -25.52
N ASP A 19 1.60 -16.66 -25.50
CA ASP A 19 1.51 -18.12 -25.44
C ASP A 19 2.04 -18.80 -26.72
N GLU A 20 1.75 -18.26 -27.91
CA GLU A 20 2.25 -18.75 -29.20
C GLU A 20 3.78 -18.65 -29.32
N HIS A 21 4.40 -17.69 -28.61
CA HIS A 21 5.85 -17.56 -28.49
C HIS A 21 6.43 -18.32 -27.27
N HIS A 22 5.70 -19.31 -26.75
CA HIS A 22 6.10 -20.16 -25.63
C HIS A 22 6.23 -19.40 -24.28
N GLY A 23 5.73 -18.17 -24.18
CA GLY A 23 5.65 -17.41 -22.93
C GLY A 23 4.45 -17.83 -22.08
N ARG A 24 4.50 -17.55 -20.79
CA ARG A 24 3.40 -17.75 -19.84
C ARG A 24 3.09 -16.45 -19.14
N ALA A 25 1.86 -15.97 -19.24
CA ALA A 25 1.43 -14.71 -18.61
C ALA A 25 0.59 -14.98 -17.35
N PHE A 26 0.94 -14.28 -16.27
CA PHE A 26 0.27 -14.36 -14.97
C PHE A 26 -0.20 -12.99 -14.52
N LEU A 27 -1.45 -12.89 -14.08
CA LEU A 27 -1.84 -11.77 -13.21
C LEU A 27 -1.23 -12.00 -11.84
N VAL A 28 -0.73 -10.95 -11.21
CA VAL A 28 -0.05 -11.05 -9.93
C VAL A 28 -0.42 -9.91 -8.98
N GLY A 29 -0.28 -10.15 -7.69
CA GLY A 29 -0.44 -9.10 -6.67
C GLY A 29 -1.88 -8.70 -6.39
N GLY A 30 -2.11 -7.40 -6.32
CA GLY A 30 -3.38 -6.81 -5.87
C GLY A 30 -4.59 -7.24 -6.69
N ILE A 31 -4.45 -7.37 -8.00
CA ILE A 31 -5.55 -7.75 -8.89
C ILE A 31 -6.08 -9.16 -8.58
N VAL A 32 -5.20 -10.13 -8.28
CA VAL A 32 -5.61 -11.51 -7.95
C VAL A 32 -6.30 -11.55 -6.59
N ARG A 33 -5.77 -10.84 -5.60
CA ARG A 33 -6.41 -10.66 -4.28
C ARG A 33 -7.80 -10.06 -4.42
N ASP A 34 -7.92 -8.91 -5.11
CA ASP A 34 -9.16 -8.15 -5.20
C ASP A 34 -10.23 -8.92 -5.98
N MET A 35 -9.81 -9.74 -6.98
CA MET A 35 -10.69 -10.68 -7.63
C MET A 35 -11.28 -11.72 -6.66
N LEU A 36 -10.47 -12.28 -5.79
CA LEU A 36 -10.94 -13.29 -4.85
C LEU A 36 -11.86 -12.69 -3.77
N ILE A 37 -11.54 -11.49 -3.30
CA ILE A 37 -12.33 -10.79 -2.27
C ILE A 37 -13.67 -10.30 -2.85
N TYR A 38 -13.64 -9.61 -3.99
CA TYR A 38 -14.81 -8.89 -4.51
C TYR A 38 -15.54 -9.63 -5.63
N ASN A 39 -15.02 -10.77 -6.09
CA ASN A 39 -15.54 -11.55 -7.24
C ASN A 39 -15.70 -10.70 -8.52
N ARG A 40 -14.89 -9.67 -8.66
CA ARG A 40 -14.82 -8.77 -9.83
C ARG A 40 -13.37 -8.38 -10.09
N VAL A 41 -13.09 -7.97 -11.33
CA VAL A 41 -11.76 -7.48 -11.73
C VAL A 41 -11.84 -5.97 -11.90
N ASP A 42 -10.90 -5.27 -11.26
CA ASP A 42 -10.63 -3.87 -11.52
C ASP A 42 -9.40 -3.79 -12.43
N TYR A 43 -9.57 -3.20 -13.62
CA TYR A 43 -8.51 -3.10 -14.63
C TYR A 43 -7.77 -1.75 -14.56
N HIS A 44 -7.84 -1.02 -13.45
CA HIS A 44 -7.12 0.26 -13.33
C HIS A 44 -5.62 0.09 -13.09
N ASP A 45 -5.19 -1.05 -12.54
CA ASP A 45 -3.78 -1.33 -12.24
C ASP A 45 -3.55 -2.84 -12.35
N VAL A 46 -3.06 -3.28 -13.51
CA VAL A 46 -2.97 -4.69 -13.89
C VAL A 46 -1.49 -5.08 -14.01
N ASP A 47 -0.97 -5.72 -12.98
CA ASP A 47 0.36 -6.32 -13.01
C ASP A 47 0.32 -7.67 -13.74
N VAL A 48 1.05 -7.79 -14.85
CA VAL A 48 1.24 -9.03 -15.62
C VAL A 48 2.69 -9.46 -15.53
N GLU A 49 2.96 -10.62 -14.96
CA GLU A 49 4.30 -11.20 -14.93
C GLU A 49 4.43 -12.26 -16.04
N VAL A 50 5.42 -12.09 -16.95
CA VAL A 50 5.61 -12.92 -18.12
C VAL A 50 6.85 -13.78 -17.97
N TYR A 51 6.69 -15.09 -18.08
CA TYR A 51 7.74 -16.10 -18.00
C TYR A 51 8.05 -16.68 -19.38
N GLY A 52 9.26 -17.20 -19.57
CA GLY A 52 9.67 -17.91 -20.79
C GLY A 52 10.13 -17.00 -21.92
N LEU A 53 9.95 -15.69 -21.84
CA LEU A 53 10.45 -14.72 -22.81
C LEU A 53 11.51 -13.81 -22.17
N SER A 54 12.54 -13.45 -22.91
CA SER A 54 13.47 -12.40 -22.51
C SER A 54 12.82 -11.01 -22.58
N VAL A 55 13.47 -10.00 -21.99
CA VAL A 55 12.98 -8.61 -22.06
C VAL A 55 12.83 -8.14 -23.50
N ASP A 56 13.83 -8.46 -24.36
CA ASP A 56 13.84 -8.02 -25.75
C ASP A 56 12.75 -8.73 -26.57
N GLU A 57 12.56 -10.04 -26.40
CA GLU A 57 11.49 -10.79 -27.05
C GLU A 57 10.10 -10.28 -26.65
N LEU A 58 9.89 -9.96 -25.36
CA LEU A 58 8.63 -9.40 -24.89
C LEU A 58 8.41 -7.99 -25.44
N GLU A 59 9.44 -7.16 -25.49
CA GLU A 59 9.39 -5.80 -26.06
C GLU A 59 9.03 -5.83 -27.53
N GLU A 60 9.69 -6.69 -28.34
CA GLU A 60 9.40 -6.89 -29.76
C GLU A 60 7.96 -7.35 -29.99
N LEU A 61 7.47 -8.31 -29.18
CA LEU A 61 6.12 -8.78 -29.26
C LEU A 61 5.11 -7.66 -28.96
N LEU A 62 5.33 -6.87 -27.90
CA LEU A 62 4.44 -5.78 -27.52
C LEU A 62 4.47 -4.64 -28.54
N ALA A 63 5.61 -4.38 -29.19
CA ALA A 63 5.76 -3.35 -30.21
C ALA A 63 4.88 -3.57 -31.46
N ASN A 64 4.44 -4.81 -31.71
CA ASN A 64 3.46 -5.10 -32.78
C ASN A 64 2.06 -4.51 -32.50
N TYR A 65 1.80 -4.04 -31.27
CA TYR A 65 0.50 -3.54 -30.85
C TYR A 65 0.46 -2.03 -30.57
N GLY A 66 1.60 -1.41 -30.30
CA GLY A 66 1.71 0.02 -29.98
C GLY A 66 3.11 0.41 -29.52
N ASN A 67 3.24 1.64 -29.02
CA ASN A 67 4.53 2.10 -28.52
C ASN A 67 4.81 1.52 -27.13
N VAL A 68 5.98 0.91 -27.00
CA VAL A 68 6.45 0.37 -25.72
C VAL A 68 7.30 1.40 -25.02
N ASN A 69 6.91 1.74 -23.80
CA ASN A 69 7.70 2.59 -22.92
C ASN A 69 8.61 1.71 -22.07
N SER A 70 9.91 1.79 -22.34
CA SER A 70 10.97 0.98 -21.73
C SER A 70 11.67 1.68 -20.56
N ILE A 71 11.12 2.75 -19.98
CA ILE A 71 11.75 3.48 -18.85
C ILE A 71 12.06 2.54 -17.67
N GLY A 72 11.23 1.49 -17.50
CA GLY A 72 11.45 0.44 -16.50
C GLY A 72 12.27 -0.77 -17.01
N LYS A 73 12.88 -0.74 -18.19
CA LYS A 73 13.54 -1.91 -18.82
C LYS A 73 14.66 -2.49 -17.94
N SER A 74 15.44 -1.64 -17.27
CA SER A 74 16.46 -2.09 -16.31
C SER A 74 15.89 -2.87 -15.12
N PHE A 75 14.60 -2.68 -14.83
CA PHE A 75 13.86 -3.39 -13.81
C PHE A 75 12.94 -4.48 -14.38
N GLY A 76 13.02 -4.73 -15.72
CA GLY A 76 12.19 -5.70 -16.40
C GLY A 76 10.70 -5.32 -16.48
N ILE A 77 10.35 -4.01 -16.50
CA ILE A 77 8.96 -3.53 -16.61
C ILE A 77 8.78 -2.80 -17.94
N LEU A 78 7.78 -3.20 -18.70
CA LEU A 78 7.38 -2.62 -19.98
C LEU A 78 5.94 -2.13 -19.90
N LYS A 79 5.68 -0.93 -20.43
CA LYS A 79 4.33 -0.35 -20.53
C LYS A 79 3.96 -0.15 -21.99
N LEU A 80 2.72 -0.48 -22.33
CA LEU A 80 2.19 -0.35 -23.68
C LEU A 80 1.16 0.81 -23.73
N ASP A 81 1.36 1.79 -24.61
CA ASP A 81 0.52 3.00 -24.68
C ASP A 81 -0.95 2.73 -24.94
N VAL A 82 -1.27 1.71 -25.73
CA VAL A 82 -2.64 1.28 -26.05
C VAL A 82 -3.30 0.46 -24.92
N LEU A 83 -2.53 0.06 -23.90
CA LEU A 83 -3.00 -0.59 -22.66
C LEU A 83 -2.35 0.07 -21.44
N PRO A 84 -2.64 1.35 -21.17
CA PRO A 84 -1.91 2.15 -20.17
C PRO A 84 -2.06 1.62 -18.73
N ASN A 85 -3.07 0.81 -18.49
CA ASN A 85 -3.34 0.23 -17.16
C ASN A 85 -2.64 -1.13 -16.95
N PHE A 86 -1.86 -1.62 -17.94
CA PHE A 86 -1.15 -2.90 -17.86
C PHE A 86 0.35 -2.65 -17.72
N ASP A 87 0.93 -3.19 -16.67
CA ASP A 87 2.36 -3.26 -16.46
C ASP A 87 2.82 -4.69 -16.77
N PHE A 88 3.58 -4.86 -17.86
CA PHE A 88 4.17 -6.14 -18.22
C PHE A 88 5.55 -6.23 -17.58
N ALA A 89 5.73 -7.19 -16.67
CA ALA A 89 6.98 -7.38 -15.95
C ALA A 89 7.54 -8.78 -16.19
N LEU A 90 8.87 -8.91 -16.16
CA LEU A 90 9.51 -10.20 -16.07
C LEU A 90 9.76 -10.58 -14.62
N PRO A 91 9.76 -11.89 -14.31
CA PRO A 91 10.14 -12.34 -12.99
C PRO A 91 11.59 -11.95 -12.69
N ARG A 92 11.81 -11.51 -11.44
CA ARG A 92 13.11 -11.01 -11.01
C ARG A 92 13.40 -11.40 -9.58
N THR A 93 14.67 -11.46 -9.24
CA THR A 93 15.16 -11.48 -7.87
C THR A 93 15.68 -10.09 -7.52
N GLU A 94 15.48 -9.68 -6.28
CA GLU A 94 15.97 -8.44 -5.72
C GLU A 94 16.87 -8.79 -4.54
N ILE A 95 18.16 -8.46 -4.64
CA ILE A 95 19.12 -8.67 -3.54
C ILE A 95 19.47 -7.30 -2.99
N LYS A 96 19.24 -7.09 -1.71
CA LYS A 96 19.59 -5.83 -1.06
C LYS A 96 21.11 -5.71 -0.95
N THR A 97 21.68 -4.68 -1.59
CA THR A 97 23.14 -4.45 -1.66
C THR A 97 23.60 -3.32 -0.74
N GLY A 98 22.69 -2.52 -0.20
CA GLY A 98 23.01 -1.39 0.66
C GLY A 98 21.89 -1.04 1.64
N GLU A 99 22.00 0.14 2.26
CA GLU A 99 21.03 0.58 3.28
C GLU A 99 19.85 1.38 2.72
N SER A 100 19.99 1.97 1.52
CA SER A 100 18.94 2.73 0.86
C SER A 100 17.89 1.81 0.25
N HIS A 101 16.69 2.34 0.04
CA HIS A 101 15.60 1.66 -0.67
C HIS A 101 15.85 1.50 -2.19
N GLN A 102 16.90 2.14 -2.72
CA GLN A 102 17.33 2.02 -4.12
C GLN A 102 18.50 1.03 -4.27
N ASP A 103 19.09 0.58 -3.18
CA ASP A 103 20.24 -0.30 -3.16
C ASP A 103 19.79 -1.77 -3.29
N PHE A 104 19.14 -2.09 -4.40
CA PHE A 104 18.81 -3.47 -4.79
C PHE A 104 19.51 -3.80 -6.08
N ASP A 105 20.20 -4.93 -6.10
CA ASP A 105 20.64 -5.57 -7.34
C ASP A 105 19.46 -6.39 -7.88
N VAL A 106 18.93 -5.94 -9.01
CA VAL A 106 17.77 -6.53 -9.66
C VAL A 106 18.24 -7.42 -10.80
N THR A 107 18.07 -8.73 -10.63
CA THR A 107 18.37 -9.70 -11.67
C THR A 107 17.08 -10.26 -12.26
N VAL A 108 16.84 -9.92 -13.54
CA VAL A 108 15.71 -10.46 -14.31
C VAL A 108 16.05 -11.89 -14.73
N ASN A 109 15.11 -12.82 -14.50
CA ASN A 109 15.26 -14.21 -14.89
C ASN A 109 13.92 -14.77 -15.39
N GLN A 110 13.74 -14.87 -16.69
CA GLN A 110 12.52 -15.34 -17.35
C GLN A 110 12.10 -16.77 -16.95
N ASN A 111 13.02 -17.57 -16.40
CA ASN A 111 12.80 -18.94 -15.97
C ASN A 111 12.82 -19.08 -14.43
N LEU A 112 12.63 -17.99 -13.71
CA LEU A 112 12.59 -18.00 -12.26
C LEU A 112 11.46 -18.92 -11.76
N ASP A 113 11.72 -19.69 -10.72
CA ASP A 113 10.69 -20.50 -10.07
C ASP A 113 9.54 -19.61 -9.53
N LEU A 114 8.29 -20.00 -9.79
CA LEU A 114 7.10 -19.24 -9.44
C LEU A 114 7.01 -18.98 -7.94
N LYS A 115 7.39 -19.95 -7.09
CA LYS A 115 7.37 -19.80 -5.64
C LYS A 115 8.42 -18.81 -5.18
N VAL A 116 9.61 -18.81 -5.81
CA VAL A 116 10.67 -17.84 -5.53
C VAL A 116 10.22 -16.43 -5.91
N ALA A 117 9.62 -16.23 -7.08
CA ALA A 117 9.07 -14.95 -7.50
C ALA A 117 7.97 -14.45 -6.54
N ALA A 118 7.06 -15.33 -6.10
CA ALA A 118 6.01 -14.99 -5.15
C ALA A 118 6.54 -14.69 -3.74
N SER A 119 7.66 -15.31 -3.30
CA SER A 119 8.21 -15.18 -1.94
C SER A 119 8.72 -13.77 -1.62
N ARG A 120 9.07 -12.95 -2.62
CA ARG A 120 9.53 -11.58 -2.45
C ARG A 120 8.42 -10.58 -2.09
N ARG A 121 7.15 -10.99 -2.18
CA ARG A 121 6.01 -10.13 -1.88
C ARG A 121 5.85 -9.91 -0.38
N ASP A 122 5.09 -8.88 -0.03
CA ASP A 122 4.89 -8.46 1.36
C ASP A 122 4.01 -9.41 2.17
N LEU A 123 2.76 -9.62 1.68
CA LEU A 123 1.72 -10.37 2.38
C LEU A 123 1.27 -11.57 1.53
N THR A 124 0.86 -12.65 2.18
CA THR A 124 0.38 -13.89 1.53
C THR A 124 -0.75 -13.63 0.55
N ILE A 125 -1.69 -12.74 0.92
CA ILE A 125 -2.81 -12.33 0.08
C ILE A 125 -2.40 -11.60 -1.21
N ASN A 126 -1.20 -11.03 -1.25
CA ASN A 126 -0.61 -10.38 -2.42
C ASN A 126 0.36 -11.29 -3.19
N ALA A 127 0.66 -12.48 -2.67
CA ALA A 127 1.58 -13.44 -3.28
C ALA A 127 0.90 -14.47 -4.20
N LEU A 128 -0.38 -14.27 -4.45
CA LEU A 128 -1.18 -15.08 -5.36
C LEU A 128 -0.85 -14.76 -6.82
N MET A 129 -0.85 -15.79 -7.67
CA MET A 129 -0.63 -15.66 -9.10
C MET A 129 -1.75 -16.38 -9.86
N TYR A 130 -2.29 -15.77 -10.90
CA TYR A 130 -3.32 -16.34 -11.75
C TYR A 130 -2.81 -16.52 -13.17
N GLU A 131 -2.67 -17.76 -13.64
CA GLU A 131 -2.24 -18.05 -15.00
C GLU A 131 -3.36 -17.77 -15.98
N ILE A 132 -3.15 -16.85 -16.92
CA ILE A 132 -4.20 -16.35 -17.81
C ILE A 132 -4.70 -17.45 -18.77
N LYS A 133 -3.80 -18.27 -19.31
CA LYS A 133 -4.13 -19.35 -20.26
C LYS A 133 -5.00 -20.43 -19.63
N THR A 134 -4.63 -20.89 -18.45
CA THR A 134 -5.25 -22.08 -17.81
C THR A 134 -6.36 -21.69 -16.82
N GLY A 135 -6.38 -20.45 -16.35
CA GLY A 135 -7.27 -20.02 -15.28
C GLY A 135 -6.91 -20.58 -13.91
N LYS A 136 -5.71 -21.15 -13.76
CA LYS A 136 -5.23 -21.74 -12.51
C LYS A 136 -4.66 -20.66 -11.59
N ILE A 137 -5.01 -20.73 -10.30
CA ILE A 137 -4.40 -19.93 -9.24
C ILE A 137 -3.25 -20.72 -8.61
N TYR A 138 -2.09 -20.10 -8.52
CA TYR A 138 -0.95 -20.60 -7.80
C TYR A 138 -0.88 -19.87 -6.45
N ASP A 139 -0.94 -20.66 -5.39
CA ASP A 139 -0.94 -20.19 -4.00
C ASP A 139 0.09 -20.99 -3.20
N PHE A 140 1.29 -20.45 -3.10
CA PHE A 140 2.42 -21.13 -2.42
C PHE A 140 2.48 -20.82 -0.93
N PHE A 141 1.72 -19.81 -0.47
CA PHE A 141 1.83 -19.25 0.87
C PHE A 141 0.48 -19.15 1.61
N HIS A 142 -0.54 -19.91 1.15
CA HIS A 142 -1.87 -19.97 1.75
C HIS A 142 -2.63 -18.63 1.75
N GLY A 143 -2.40 -17.80 0.71
CA GLY A 143 -3.06 -16.50 0.58
C GLY A 143 -4.56 -16.59 0.42
N GLN A 144 -5.11 -17.64 -0.22
CA GLN A 144 -6.55 -17.84 -0.33
C GLN A 144 -7.18 -18.13 1.04
N GLU A 145 -6.54 -18.96 1.87
CA GLU A 145 -6.97 -19.25 3.23
C GLU A 145 -6.92 -17.97 4.11
N ASP A 146 -5.87 -17.16 3.96
CA ASP A 146 -5.75 -15.90 4.69
C ASP A 146 -6.81 -14.86 4.23
N ILE A 147 -7.22 -14.85 2.97
CA ILE A 147 -8.35 -14.06 2.48
C ILE A 147 -9.67 -14.52 3.15
N GLU A 148 -9.93 -15.82 3.17
CA GLU A 148 -11.13 -16.38 3.81
C GLU A 148 -11.19 -16.07 5.31
N LYS A 149 -10.04 -16.13 5.99
CA LYS A 149 -9.90 -15.82 7.42
C LYS A 149 -9.77 -14.32 7.70
N ARG A 150 -9.78 -13.47 6.68
CA ARG A 150 -9.58 -12.02 6.78
C ARG A 150 -8.30 -11.69 7.57
N THR A 151 -7.17 -12.30 7.20
CA THR A 151 -5.91 -12.23 7.93
C THR A 151 -4.80 -11.64 7.05
N LEU A 152 -4.02 -10.73 7.61
CA LEU A 152 -2.80 -10.20 7.01
C LEU A 152 -1.59 -10.94 7.59
N ARG A 153 -0.95 -11.75 6.77
CA ARG A 153 0.23 -12.53 7.13
C ARG A 153 1.39 -12.18 6.20
N MET A 154 2.58 -11.93 6.74
CA MET A 154 3.79 -11.79 5.92
C MET A 154 4.11 -13.10 5.21
N VAL A 155 4.65 -13.01 3.98
CA VAL A 155 5.04 -14.19 3.20
C VAL A 155 6.22 -14.90 3.85
N SER A 156 7.23 -14.15 4.28
CA SER A 156 8.48 -14.65 4.87
C SER A 156 9.10 -13.58 5.76
N GLU A 157 9.65 -13.99 6.91
CA GLU A 157 10.36 -13.07 7.80
C GLU A 157 11.57 -12.44 7.11
N THR A 158 12.32 -13.25 6.37
CA THR A 158 13.57 -12.81 5.71
C THR A 158 13.32 -11.75 4.66
N THR A 159 12.35 -11.95 3.79
CA THR A 159 12.04 -10.97 2.75
C THR A 159 11.24 -9.79 3.30
N PHE A 160 10.42 -9.99 4.34
CA PHE A 160 9.62 -8.90 4.91
C PHE A 160 10.46 -7.77 5.49
N ILE A 161 11.58 -8.08 6.15
CA ILE A 161 12.46 -7.09 6.77
C ILE A 161 13.28 -6.27 5.76
N GLU A 162 13.40 -6.73 4.51
CA GLU A 162 14.17 -6.06 3.46
C GLU A 162 13.60 -4.68 3.08
N ASP A 163 12.27 -4.53 3.11
CA ASP A 163 11.61 -3.25 2.81
C ASP A 163 10.78 -2.77 4.02
N PRO A 164 11.28 -1.76 4.76
CA PRO A 164 10.56 -1.20 5.90
C PRO A 164 9.18 -0.60 5.57
N LEU A 165 8.90 -0.27 4.31
CA LEU A 165 7.59 0.22 3.89
C LEU A 165 6.48 -0.81 4.14
N ARG A 166 6.82 -2.10 4.19
CA ARG A 166 5.86 -3.18 4.46
C ARG A 166 5.14 -3.03 5.79
N VAL A 167 5.75 -2.35 6.76
CA VAL A 167 5.08 -1.99 8.03
C VAL A 167 3.90 -1.04 7.78
N LEU A 168 4.11 0.03 7.01
CA LEU A 168 3.06 0.99 6.66
C LEU A 168 2.03 0.36 5.71
N ARG A 169 2.47 -0.47 4.78
CA ARG A 169 1.59 -1.23 3.88
C ARG A 169 0.69 -2.19 4.66
N THR A 170 1.19 -2.83 5.71
CA THR A 170 0.36 -3.70 6.59
C THR A 170 -0.73 -2.88 7.27
N ALA A 171 -0.42 -1.70 7.80
CA ALA A 171 -1.41 -0.78 8.37
C ALA A 171 -2.46 -0.33 7.33
N GLN A 172 -2.00 0.02 6.13
CA GLN A 172 -2.86 0.44 5.02
C GLN A 172 -3.80 -0.70 4.59
N PHE A 173 -3.30 -1.93 4.44
CA PHE A 173 -4.14 -3.07 4.08
C PHE A 173 -5.12 -3.44 5.19
N ALA A 174 -4.75 -3.34 6.48
CA ALA A 174 -5.67 -3.55 7.58
C ALA A 174 -6.86 -2.59 7.51
N SER A 175 -6.62 -1.30 7.26
CA SER A 175 -7.67 -0.30 7.08
C SER A 175 -8.51 -0.51 5.82
N ARG A 176 -7.86 -0.85 4.69
CA ARG A 176 -8.53 -0.98 3.39
C ARG A 176 -9.41 -2.22 3.29
N LEU A 177 -8.95 -3.34 3.85
CA LEU A 177 -9.60 -4.64 3.72
C LEU A 177 -10.40 -5.03 4.97
N ASP A 178 -10.24 -4.30 6.06
CA ASP A 178 -10.77 -4.66 7.39
C ASP A 178 -10.34 -6.08 7.77
N PHE A 179 -9.05 -6.37 7.65
CA PHE A 179 -8.42 -7.64 7.98
C PHE A 179 -7.59 -7.55 9.26
N CYS A 180 -7.60 -8.61 10.06
CA CYS A 180 -6.78 -8.73 11.25
C CYS A 180 -5.31 -9.00 10.88
N ILE A 181 -4.39 -8.37 11.62
CA ILE A 181 -2.95 -8.62 11.42
C ILE A 181 -2.54 -9.82 12.28
N GLU A 182 -1.94 -10.82 11.64
CA GLU A 182 -1.45 -12.03 12.29
C GLU A 182 -0.35 -11.70 13.31
N THR A 183 -0.31 -12.44 14.41
CA THR A 183 0.54 -12.13 15.57
C THR A 183 2.03 -12.08 15.23
N ALA A 184 2.57 -13.03 14.45
CA ALA A 184 3.99 -13.02 14.07
C ALA A 184 4.30 -11.83 13.15
N THR A 185 3.39 -11.48 12.24
CA THR A 185 3.50 -10.30 11.37
C THR A 185 3.52 -9.01 12.19
N LYS A 186 2.63 -8.89 13.19
CA LYS A 186 2.60 -7.75 14.12
C LYS A 186 3.91 -7.63 14.91
N LEU A 187 4.42 -8.74 15.44
CA LEU A 187 5.68 -8.78 16.19
C LEU A 187 6.87 -8.36 15.30
N MET A 188 6.89 -8.82 14.04
CA MET A 188 7.92 -8.41 13.07
C MET A 188 7.86 -6.91 12.80
N CYS A 189 6.68 -6.34 12.53
CA CYS A 189 6.51 -4.90 12.35
C CYS A 189 7.02 -4.13 13.58
N LYS A 190 6.68 -4.56 14.80
CA LYS A 190 7.14 -3.95 16.04
C LYS A 190 8.67 -3.99 16.18
N LYS A 191 9.30 -5.12 15.86
CA LYS A 191 10.76 -5.27 15.84
C LYS A 191 11.43 -4.31 14.86
N MET A 192 10.87 -4.17 13.64
CA MET A 192 11.39 -3.25 12.64
C MET A 192 11.30 -1.79 13.10
N VAL A 193 10.22 -1.39 13.77
CA VAL A 193 10.07 -0.03 14.35
C VAL A 193 11.09 0.19 15.47
N GLN A 194 11.28 -0.77 16.38
CA GLN A 194 12.28 -0.69 17.45
C GLN A 194 13.70 -0.56 16.91
N ASN A 195 14.00 -1.19 15.78
CA ASN A 195 15.27 -1.08 15.08
C ASN A 195 15.41 0.19 14.22
N LYS A 196 14.45 1.13 14.31
CA LYS A 196 14.42 2.39 13.55
C LYS A 196 14.48 2.18 12.02
N SER A 197 13.98 1.04 11.53
CA SER A 197 14.02 0.73 10.11
C SER A 197 13.21 1.73 9.27
N LEU A 198 12.13 2.31 9.85
CA LEU A 198 11.27 3.27 9.16
C LEU A 198 11.97 4.62 8.91
N ASP A 199 12.99 4.97 9.68
CA ASP A 199 13.74 6.23 9.54
C ASP A 199 14.48 6.30 8.19
N LYS A 200 14.71 5.15 7.55
CA LYS A 200 15.36 5.02 6.23
C LYS A 200 14.39 5.23 5.06
N LEU A 201 13.09 5.35 5.30
CA LEU A 201 12.10 5.53 4.25
C LEU A 201 12.11 6.95 3.69
N SER A 202 11.96 7.07 2.37
CA SER A 202 11.73 8.39 1.77
C SER A 202 10.37 8.95 2.20
N LYS A 203 10.32 10.26 2.35
CA LYS A 203 9.11 10.97 2.79
C LYS A 203 7.94 10.76 1.84
N GLU A 204 8.24 10.67 0.55
CA GLU A 204 7.25 10.43 -0.51
C GLU A 204 6.59 9.06 -0.36
N ARG A 205 7.38 8.00 -0.08
CA ARG A 205 6.83 6.65 0.14
C ARG A 205 5.97 6.59 1.40
N VAL A 206 6.41 7.24 2.48
CA VAL A 206 5.63 7.35 3.72
C VAL A 206 4.32 8.08 3.45
N PHE A 207 4.36 9.22 2.76
CA PHE A 207 3.17 9.99 2.40
C PHE A 207 2.18 9.17 1.57
N GLN A 208 2.66 8.41 0.59
CA GLN A 208 1.81 7.58 -0.25
C GLN A 208 1.06 6.51 0.55
N GLU A 209 1.74 5.81 1.46
CA GLU A 209 1.07 4.77 2.27
C GLU A 209 0.10 5.36 3.30
N TYR A 210 0.44 6.48 3.96
CA TYR A 210 -0.51 7.21 4.81
C TYR A 210 -1.72 7.71 4.02
N SER A 211 -1.51 8.22 2.81
CA SER A 211 -2.60 8.71 1.94
C SER A 211 -3.56 7.57 1.57
N LYS A 212 -3.03 6.40 1.19
CA LYS A 212 -3.84 5.21 0.91
C LYS A 212 -4.59 4.71 2.15
N LEU A 213 -3.94 4.76 3.33
CA LEU A 213 -4.55 4.41 4.60
C LEU A 213 -5.71 5.36 4.91
N LEU A 214 -5.51 6.67 4.80
CA LEU A 214 -6.52 7.68 5.09
C LEU A 214 -7.72 7.62 4.13
N LEU A 215 -7.49 7.29 2.85
CA LEU A 215 -8.54 7.12 1.85
C LEU A 215 -9.26 5.76 1.93
N SER A 216 -8.93 4.92 2.92
CA SER A 216 -9.64 3.66 3.18
C SER A 216 -10.99 3.88 3.87
N GLN A 217 -11.79 2.82 3.99
CA GLN A 217 -13.12 2.90 4.64
C GLN A 217 -13.04 3.11 6.14
N GLN A 218 -12.02 2.55 6.81
CA GLN A 218 -11.81 2.63 8.26
C GLN A 218 -10.34 2.92 8.59
N PRO A 219 -9.90 4.16 8.42
CA PRO A 219 -8.53 4.56 8.72
C PRO A 219 -8.08 4.27 10.14
N SER A 220 -9.01 4.31 11.10
CA SER A 220 -8.74 4.07 12.53
C SER A 220 -8.10 2.71 12.81
N ILE A 221 -8.37 1.67 11.98
CA ILE A 221 -7.79 0.34 12.15
C ILE A 221 -6.26 0.40 11.99
N GLY A 222 -5.77 0.93 10.88
CA GLY A 222 -4.35 1.05 10.62
C GLY A 222 -3.66 2.06 11.52
N LEU A 223 -4.32 3.19 11.84
CA LEU A 223 -3.80 4.18 12.78
C LEU A 223 -3.64 3.59 14.20
N THR A 224 -4.61 2.78 14.65
CA THR A 224 -4.52 2.06 15.94
C THR A 224 -3.37 1.06 15.94
N PHE A 225 -3.21 0.30 14.85
CA PHE A 225 -2.07 -0.60 14.69
C PHE A 225 -0.73 0.14 14.74
N LEU A 226 -0.58 1.25 14.00
CA LEU A 226 0.65 2.06 14.02
C LEU A 226 0.95 2.58 15.43
N LYS A 227 -0.08 2.99 16.18
CA LYS A 227 0.08 3.38 17.58
C LYS A 227 0.57 2.23 18.46
N GLU A 228 -0.04 1.06 18.33
CA GLU A 228 0.30 -0.14 19.11
C GLU A 228 1.78 -0.53 18.94
N ILE A 229 2.29 -0.44 17.71
CA ILE A 229 3.70 -0.76 17.41
C ILE A 229 4.65 0.44 17.59
N LYS A 230 4.15 1.61 18.04
CA LYS A 230 4.90 2.87 18.22
C LYS A 230 5.49 3.42 16.91
N ALA A 231 4.76 3.34 15.83
CA ALA A 231 5.12 3.83 14.49
C ALA A 231 4.40 5.14 14.11
N LEU A 232 3.56 5.71 15.00
CA LEU A 232 2.94 7.01 14.77
C LEU A 232 3.96 8.14 14.88
N TRP A 233 3.67 9.24 14.18
CA TRP A 233 4.41 10.48 14.39
C TRP A 233 4.21 11.00 15.84
N PRO A 234 5.23 11.64 16.44
CA PRO A 234 5.16 12.10 17.81
C PRO A 234 3.93 13.00 18.11
N CYS A 235 3.58 13.90 17.18
CA CYS A 235 2.40 14.77 17.31
C CYS A 235 1.06 14.01 17.39
N LEU A 236 0.98 12.81 16.84
CA LEU A 236 -0.22 11.96 16.95
C LEU A 236 -0.17 11.05 18.18
N ASP A 237 1.01 10.53 18.53
CA ASP A 237 1.15 9.61 19.66
C ASP A 237 0.81 10.27 21.00
N VAL A 238 1.16 11.54 21.17
CA VAL A 238 0.91 12.31 22.40
C VAL A 238 -0.58 12.58 22.65
N LEU A 239 -1.43 12.55 21.62
CA LEU A 239 -2.88 12.87 21.74
C LEU A 239 -3.63 11.97 22.71
N SER A 240 -3.20 10.72 22.88
CA SER A 240 -3.81 9.80 23.86
C SER A 240 -3.54 10.16 25.32
N LYS A 241 -2.62 11.10 25.58
CA LYS A 241 -2.34 11.64 26.92
C LYS A 241 -3.07 12.96 27.18
N THR A 242 -3.77 13.49 26.17
CA THR A 242 -4.47 14.77 26.22
C THR A 242 -5.95 14.50 26.45
N MET A 243 -6.36 14.65 27.71
CA MET A 243 -7.76 14.47 28.11
C MET A 243 -8.61 15.68 27.70
N GLN A 244 -9.86 15.42 27.36
CA GLN A 244 -10.87 16.42 27.03
C GLN A 244 -11.98 16.45 28.06
N ARG A 245 -12.81 17.48 28.01
CA ARG A 245 -14.00 17.58 28.86
C ARG A 245 -15.03 16.53 28.44
N LEU A 246 -15.41 15.65 29.35
CA LEU A 246 -16.33 14.53 29.09
C LEU A 246 -17.76 14.97 28.76
N ASP A 247 -18.17 16.19 29.15
CA ASP A 247 -19.46 16.78 28.81
C ASP A 247 -19.58 17.15 27.31
N TYR A 248 -18.47 17.41 26.63
CA TYR A 248 -18.41 17.70 25.19
C TYR A 248 -17.79 16.56 24.38
N HIS A 249 -16.90 15.78 25.01
CA HIS A 249 -16.12 14.72 24.38
C HIS A 249 -16.21 13.43 25.22
N PRO A 250 -17.34 12.70 25.14
CA PRO A 250 -17.54 11.50 25.94
C PRO A 250 -16.54 10.38 25.64
N GLU A 251 -15.88 10.43 24.48
CA GLU A 251 -14.78 9.54 24.09
C GLU A 251 -13.51 9.70 24.95
N GLY A 252 -13.34 10.83 25.65
CA GLY A 252 -12.35 11.05 26.69
C GLY A 252 -11.08 11.74 26.20
N ASP A 253 -10.22 11.11 25.45
CA ASP A 253 -8.94 11.68 24.98
C ASP A 253 -8.99 12.13 23.52
N VAL A 254 -8.05 13.05 23.16
CA VAL A 254 -7.98 13.62 21.81
C VAL A 254 -7.67 12.55 20.75
N TRP A 255 -6.93 11.49 21.08
CA TRP A 255 -6.64 10.43 20.11
C TRP A 255 -7.91 9.66 19.69
N ARG A 256 -8.72 9.26 20.66
CA ARG A 256 -10.00 8.60 20.37
C ARG A 256 -10.92 9.50 19.56
N HIS A 257 -10.97 10.79 19.91
CA HIS A 257 -11.68 11.81 19.12
C HIS A 257 -11.17 11.84 17.68
N THR A 258 -9.87 11.95 17.49
CA THR A 258 -9.23 11.98 16.16
C THR A 258 -9.55 10.74 15.33
N LEU A 259 -9.55 9.54 15.92
CA LEU A 259 -9.93 8.31 15.22
C LEU A 259 -11.38 8.35 14.74
N LEU A 260 -12.32 8.75 15.63
CA LEU A 260 -13.74 8.86 15.27
C LEU A 260 -13.96 9.90 14.16
N VAL A 261 -13.36 11.08 14.27
CA VAL A 261 -13.45 12.13 13.25
C VAL A 261 -12.89 11.64 11.92
N THR A 262 -11.76 10.92 11.93
CA THR A 262 -11.13 10.41 10.71
C THR A 262 -12.01 9.34 10.03
N ASP A 263 -12.63 8.44 10.78
CA ASP A 263 -13.56 7.44 10.23
C ASP A 263 -14.84 8.09 9.69
N LEU A 264 -15.41 9.08 10.40
CA LEU A 264 -16.57 9.83 9.91
C LEU A 264 -16.22 10.63 8.64
N ALA A 265 -15.03 11.22 8.59
CA ALA A 265 -14.54 11.90 7.40
C ALA A 265 -14.42 10.94 6.20
N ALA A 266 -13.96 9.71 6.40
CA ALA A 266 -13.86 8.69 5.36
C ALA A 266 -15.22 8.38 4.70
N LEU A 267 -16.31 8.38 5.48
CA LEU A 267 -17.66 8.16 4.95
C LEU A 267 -18.14 9.26 4.00
N CYS A 268 -17.61 10.46 4.09
CA CYS A 268 -18.07 11.61 3.32
C CYS A 268 -16.99 12.28 2.43
N CYS A 269 -15.75 11.84 2.48
CA CYS A 269 -14.64 12.45 1.73
C CYS A 269 -14.89 12.51 0.21
N HIS A 270 -15.61 11.52 -0.33
CA HIS A 270 -15.99 11.48 -1.76
C HIS A 270 -16.90 12.64 -2.18
N LYS A 271 -17.51 13.37 -1.25
CA LYS A 271 -18.36 14.55 -1.53
C LYS A 271 -17.56 15.86 -1.62
N THR A 272 -16.28 15.81 -1.30
CA THR A 272 -15.40 16.98 -1.33
C THR A 272 -14.65 17.09 -2.66
N SER A 273 -14.26 18.30 -3.05
CA SER A 273 -13.42 18.54 -4.24
C SER A 273 -11.97 18.05 -4.06
N ASN A 274 -11.53 17.84 -2.81
CA ASN A 274 -10.20 17.36 -2.47
C ASN A 274 -10.29 16.31 -1.35
N PRO A 275 -10.67 15.04 -1.67
CA PRO A 275 -10.81 13.99 -0.68
C PRO A 275 -9.55 13.77 0.16
N LEU A 276 -8.38 13.79 -0.48
CA LEU A 276 -7.11 13.56 0.22
C LEU A 276 -6.79 14.69 1.21
N GLY A 277 -6.95 15.94 0.78
CA GLY A 277 -6.76 17.10 1.67
C GLY A 277 -7.71 17.07 2.86
N PHE A 278 -8.97 16.74 2.61
CA PHE A 278 -9.98 16.62 3.65
C PHE A 278 -9.61 15.53 4.68
N MET A 279 -9.15 14.36 4.24
CA MET A 279 -8.75 13.29 5.13
C MET A 279 -7.50 13.62 5.96
N TRP A 280 -6.49 14.28 5.35
CA TRP A 280 -5.35 14.77 6.08
C TRP A 280 -5.73 15.85 7.11
N SER A 281 -6.63 16.77 6.76
CA SER A 281 -7.15 17.77 7.70
C SER A 281 -7.89 17.10 8.86
N ALA A 282 -8.71 16.08 8.59
CA ALA A 282 -9.41 15.33 9.63
C ALA A 282 -8.45 14.62 10.60
N LEU A 283 -7.33 14.05 10.12
CA LEU A 283 -6.32 13.44 10.98
C LEU A 283 -5.60 14.48 11.85
N LEU A 284 -5.36 15.68 11.33
CA LEU A 284 -4.46 16.67 11.94
C LEU A 284 -5.17 17.83 12.65
N HIS A 285 -6.51 17.89 12.61
CA HIS A 285 -7.28 19.07 13.08
C HIS A 285 -6.98 19.45 14.54
N ASP A 286 -6.72 18.48 15.38
CA ASP A 286 -6.58 18.63 16.83
C ASP A 286 -5.16 18.40 17.37
N ILE A 287 -4.14 18.29 16.50
CA ILE A 287 -2.75 18.01 16.95
C ILE A 287 -2.22 19.12 17.90
N GLY A 288 -2.73 20.33 17.79
CA GLY A 288 -2.36 21.45 18.67
C GLY A 288 -2.88 21.31 20.10
N LYS A 289 -3.94 20.55 20.33
CA LYS A 289 -4.52 20.35 21.68
C LYS A 289 -3.50 19.79 22.66
N ALA A 290 -2.57 18.94 22.21
CA ALA A 290 -1.56 18.35 23.08
C ALA A 290 -0.67 19.38 23.82
N THR A 291 -0.52 20.58 23.27
CA THR A 291 0.38 21.61 23.82
C THR A 291 -0.32 22.72 24.57
N VAL A 292 -1.63 22.89 24.37
CA VAL A 292 -2.37 24.05 24.92
C VAL A 292 -3.56 23.66 25.81
N THR A 293 -3.88 22.36 25.93
CA THR A 293 -4.99 21.90 26.78
C THR A 293 -4.67 22.18 28.25
N THR A 294 -5.55 22.90 28.89
CA THR A 294 -5.50 23.26 30.31
C THR A 294 -5.99 22.11 31.19
N LYS A 295 -5.79 22.19 32.51
CA LYS A 295 -6.19 21.14 33.46
C LYS A 295 -7.69 20.88 33.49
N ASP A 296 -8.50 21.87 33.14
CA ASP A 296 -9.96 21.79 33.02
C ASP A 296 -10.46 21.39 31.64
N GLY A 297 -9.54 20.97 30.74
CA GLY A 297 -9.84 20.41 29.44
C GLY A 297 -10.16 21.43 28.33
N HIS A 298 -9.93 22.73 28.55
CA HIS A 298 -10.01 23.75 27.51
C HIS A 298 -8.71 23.79 26.70
N ALA A 299 -8.81 24.08 25.39
CA ALA A 299 -7.66 24.15 24.49
C ALA A 299 -7.62 25.47 23.70
N PRO A 300 -7.44 26.65 24.35
CA PRO A 300 -7.41 27.92 23.64
C PRO A 300 -6.18 28.01 22.73
N GLY A 301 -6.37 28.45 21.49
CA GLY A 301 -5.28 28.60 20.52
C GLY A 301 -4.73 27.30 19.97
N HIS A 302 -5.49 26.19 20.05
CA HIS A 302 -5.03 24.90 19.51
C HIS A 302 -4.84 24.93 17.99
N ASN A 303 -5.59 25.77 17.26
CA ASN A 303 -5.43 25.91 15.82
C ASN A 303 -4.04 26.44 15.44
N GLU A 304 -3.61 27.54 16.08
CA GLU A 304 -2.29 28.16 15.87
C GLU A 304 -1.16 27.23 16.32
N ALA A 305 -1.37 26.52 17.43
CA ALA A 305 -0.43 25.51 17.90
C ALA A 305 -0.34 24.34 16.93
N GLY A 306 -1.47 23.87 16.38
CA GLY A 306 -1.54 22.83 15.37
C GLY A 306 -0.78 23.19 14.10
N VAL A 307 -0.92 24.42 13.61
CA VAL A 307 -0.17 24.93 12.45
C VAL A 307 1.35 24.90 12.69
N LYS A 308 1.81 25.23 13.90
CA LYS A 308 3.24 25.17 14.24
C LYS A 308 3.74 23.71 14.19
N ILE A 309 3.03 22.80 14.85
CA ILE A 309 3.36 21.37 14.87
C ILE A 309 3.34 20.77 13.45
N PHE A 310 2.31 21.07 12.66
CA PHE A 310 2.24 20.66 11.25
C PHE A 310 3.49 21.09 10.47
N ASN A 311 3.90 22.34 10.59
CA ASN A 311 5.08 22.85 9.89
C ASN A 311 6.38 22.16 10.32
N GLN A 312 6.50 21.74 11.58
CA GLN A 312 7.69 21.09 12.14
C GLN A 312 7.76 19.60 11.85
N GLU A 313 6.66 18.88 12.01
CA GLU A 313 6.68 17.41 12.01
C GLU A 313 6.09 16.78 10.74
N VAL A 314 5.06 17.36 10.12
CA VAL A 314 4.28 16.71 9.07
C VAL A 314 4.55 17.28 7.69
N LYS A 315 4.66 18.58 7.57
CA LYS A 315 4.75 19.29 6.29
C LYS A 315 5.81 18.74 5.34
N ALA A 316 6.96 18.31 5.87
CA ALA A 316 8.06 17.80 5.06
C ALA A 316 7.75 16.45 4.36
N PHE A 317 6.72 15.73 4.81
CA PHE A 317 6.26 14.48 4.19
C PHE A 317 5.29 14.73 3.03
N ILE A 318 4.63 15.87 2.97
CA ILE A 318 3.62 16.20 1.97
C ILE A 318 4.29 16.93 0.80
N PRO A 319 4.44 16.30 -0.39
CA PRO A 319 5.19 16.89 -1.49
C PRO A 319 4.45 18.05 -2.17
N ASP A 320 3.11 18.01 -2.20
CA ASP A 320 2.28 19.00 -2.88
C ASP A 320 2.06 20.25 -2.02
N LYS A 321 2.50 21.42 -2.52
CA LYS A 321 2.34 22.71 -1.85
C LYS A 321 0.87 23.18 -1.75
N GLN A 322 0.01 22.79 -2.71
CA GLN A 322 -1.42 23.14 -2.65
C GLN A 322 -2.10 22.32 -1.57
N LEU A 323 -1.77 21.02 -1.49
CA LEU A 323 -2.24 20.15 -0.43
C LEU A 323 -1.78 20.64 0.96
N GLN A 324 -0.51 21.07 1.09
CA GLN A 324 -0.01 21.68 2.34
C GLN A 324 -0.80 22.93 2.77
N LYS A 325 -1.26 23.76 1.81
CA LYS A 325 -2.10 24.93 2.11
C LYS A 325 -3.52 24.54 2.50
N TYR A 326 -4.04 23.49 1.90
CA TYR A 326 -5.39 23.00 2.19
C TYR A 326 -5.49 22.44 3.60
N ILE A 327 -4.49 21.68 4.04
CA ILE A 327 -4.44 21.03 5.36
C ILE A 327 -4.22 22.07 6.48
N LYS A 328 -3.54 23.15 6.19
CA LYS A 328 -3.17 24.21 7.15
C LYS A 328 -4.32 25.14 7.49
#